data_d6024f9c989ef2418c9e425d6b32f8e3
#
_entry.id   d6024f9c989ef2418c9e425d6b32f8e3
#
_cell.length_a   1.000
_cell.length_b   1.000
_cell.length_c   1.000
_cell.angle_alpha   90.00
_cell.angle_beta   90.00
_cell.angle_gamma   90.00
#
_symmetry.space_group_name_H-M   'P 1'
#
loop_
_entity.id
_entity.type
_entity.pdbx_description
1 polymer ?
#
loop_
_entity_poly.entity_id
_entity_poly.type
_entity_poly.pdbx_seq_one_letter_code
_entity_poly.pdbx_strand_id
1 'polypeptide(L)'
;MANPDYFTVAELQALPDCSGFDEPAILEAAGYFTAIVEREVGVPFIPRAFTETLTGTGGCALVLGQRHVRSLTSVTVDGVAVTVGLLSGASGILRYLDRSTIWPTTAIDNVVVTYSAGEYATCPADVKSAGMQATRDRLISQSSDHTQDPRQSSMTNDLGGTVTFVLPGEKRPTGYPELDAVIASYSRNTPSLGFA
;
A
#
# COMPACT_ATOMS: atom_id res chain seq x y z
N MET A 1 -8.14 -13.18 -1.30
CA MET A 1 -7.25 -12.10 -0.84
C MET A 1 -8.13 -10.95 -0.44
N ALA A 2 -7.97 -10.43 0.76
CA ALA A 2 -8.77 -9.29 1.19
C ALA A 2 -8.46 -8.10 0.30
N ASN A 3 -9.49 -7.54 -0.28
CA ASN A 3 -9.41 -6.31 -1.03
C ASN A 3 -9.04 -5.18 -0.07
N PRO A 4 -8.09 -4.34 -0.38
CA PRO A 4 -7.82 -3.17 0.41
C PRO A 4 -8.97 -2.19 0.23
N ASP A 5 -9.76 -2.06 1.27
CA ASP A 5 -11.01 -1.30 1.25
C ASP A 5 -10.75 0.21 1.37
N TYR A 6 -10.02 0.79 0.42
CA TYR A 6 -9.90 2.25 0.35
C TYR A 6 -11.23 2.88 -0.06
N PHE A 7 -12.01 2.16 -0.87
CA PHE A 7 -13.38 2.49 -1.24
C PHE A 7 -14.15 1.20 -1.56
N THR A 8 -15.46 1.27 -1.52
CA THR A 8 -16.34 0.13 -1.81
C THR A 8 -16.69 0.06 -3.30
N VAL A 9 -17.07 -1.12 -3.77
CA VAL A 9 -17.59 -1.33 -5.13
C VAL A 9 -18.79 -0.40 -5.40
N ALA A 10 -19.70 -0.28 -4.42
CA ALA A 10 -20.87 0.58 -4.54
C ALA A 10 -20.53 2.06 -4.69
N GLU A 11 -19.49 2.53 -3.99
CA GLU A 11 -19.02 3.91 -4.13
C GLU A 11 -18.43 4.18 -5.52
N LEU A 12 -17.71 3.23 -6.09
CA LEU A 12 -17.19 3.37 -7.45
C LEU A 12 -18.31 3.32 -8.49
N GLN A 13 -19.26 2.38 -8.35
CA GLN A 13 -20.41 2.26 -9.25
C GLN A 13 -21.35 3.48 -9.22
N ALA A 14 -21.30 4.27 -8.14
CA ALA A 14 -22.02 5.54 -8.05
C ALA A 14 -21.38 6.66 -8.88
N LEU A 15 -20.14 6.49 -9.36
CA LEU A 15 -19.52 7.45 -10.26
C LEU A 15 -20.14 7.38 -11.65
N PRO A 16 -20.18 8.49 -12.39
CA PRO A 16 -20.59 8.50 -13.79
C PRO A 16 -19.79 7.46 -14.59
N ASP A 17 -20.46 6.75 -15.48
CA ASP A 17 -19.89 5.75 -16.39
C ASP A 17 -19.33 4.48 -15.72
N CYS A 18 -19.50 4.31 -14.40
CA CYS A 18 -19.01 3.12 -13.69
C CYS A 18 -20.07 2.08 -13.36
N SER A 19 -21.35 2.39 -13.51
CA SER A 19 -22.48 1.51 -13.12
C SER A 19 -22.56 0.20 -13.94
N GLY A 20 -21.89 0.14 -15.09
CA GLY A 20 -21.90 -1.02 -15.98
C GLY A 20 -20.77 -2.01 -15.76
N PHE A 21 -19.79 -1.67 -14.89
CA PHE A 21 -18.67 -2.59 -14.61
C PHE A 21 -19.06 -3.63 -13.56
N ASP A 22 -18.62 -4.86 -13.81
CA ASP A 22 -18.81 -5.96 -12.87
C ASP A 22 -17.86 -5.86 -11.65
N GLU A 23 -18.30 -6.44 -10.55
CA GLU A 23 -17.54 -6.41 -9.29
C GLU A 23 -16.13 -6.97 -9.44
N PRO A 24 -15.87 -8.13 -10.10
CA PRO A 24 -14.51 -8.65 -10.28
C PRO A 24 -13.56 -7.67 -10.99
N ALA A 25 -14.00 -6.99 -12.04
CA ALA A 25 -13.18 -6.02 -12.76
C ALA A 25 -12.85 -4.80 -11.88
N ILE A 26 -13.82 -4.33 -11.11
CA ILE A 26 -13.63 -3.23 -10.15
C ILE A 26 -12.60 -3.64 -9.09
N LEU A 27 -12.71 -4.84 -8.52
CA LEU A 27 -11.81 -5.33 -7.50
C LEU A 27 -10.38 -5.49 -8.02
N GLU A 28 -10.22 -5.98 -9.25
CA GLU A 28 -8.90 -6.08 -9.90
C GLU A 28 -8.27 -4.70 -10.08
N ALA A 29 -9.01 -3.76 -10.66
CA ALA A 29 -8.51 -2.41 -10.90
C ALA A 29 -8.18 -1.66 -9.61
N ALA A 30 -9.02 -1.77 -8.57
CA ALA A 30 -8.78 -1.21 -7.25
C ALA A 30 -7.56 -1.85 -6.56
N GLY A 31 -7.39 -3.16 -6.68
CA GLY A 31 -6.23 -3.88 -6.16
C GLY A 31 -4.92 -3.42 -6.80
N TYR A 32 -4.92 -3.19 -8.11
CA TYR A 32 -3.76 -2.64 -8.82
C TYR A 32 -3.38 -1.25 -8.30
N PHE A 33 -4.36 -0.36 -8.18
CA PHE A 33 -4.18 0.97 -7.61
C PHE A 33 -3.56 0.92 -6.21
N THR A 34 -4.15 0.14 -5.33
CA THR A 34 -3.68 0.03 -3.95
C THR A 34 -2.24 -0.47 -3.86
N ALA A 35 -1.91 -1.50 -4.65
CA ALA A 35 -0.57 -2.06 -4.67
C ALA A 35 0.49 -1.04 -5.10
N ILE A 36 0.17 -0.18 -6.07
CA ILE A 36 1.07 0.88 -6.51
C ILE A 36 1.24 1.93 -5.42
N VAL A 37 0.13 2.45 -4.88
CA VAL A 37 0.19 3.51 -3.86
C VAL A 37 0.99 3.06 -2.65
N GLU A 38 0.71 1.88 -2.12
CA GLU A 38 1.41 1.37 -0.95
C GLU A 38 2.89 1.06 -1.21
N ARG A 39 3.22 0.62 -2.41
CA ARG A 39 4.62 0.44 -2.82
C ARG A 39 5.37 1.78 -2.87
N GLU A 40 4.78 2.81 -3.45
CA GLU A 40 5.42 4.13 -3.60
C GLU A 40 5.50 4.90 -2.28
N VAL A 41 4.50 4.75 -1.42
CA VAL A 41 4.48 5.38 -0.08
C VAL A 41 5.26 4.54 0.94
N GLY A 42 5.35 3.23 0.74
CA GLY A 42 6.09 2.30 1.60
C GLY A 42 5.36 1.90 2.88
N VAL A 43 4.09 2.30 3.04
CA VAL A 43 3.25 1.90 4.19
C VAL A 43 1.79 1.71 3.74
N PRO A 44 1.04 0.79 4.37
CA PRO A 44 -0.39 0.69 4.14
C PRO A 44 -1.12 1.88 4.78
N PHE A 45 -2.07 2.46 4.06
CA PHE A 45 -2.86 3.58 4.60
C PHE A 45 -3.84 3.13 5.68
N ILE A 46 -4.47 1.98 5.50
CA ILE A 46 -5.45 1.44 6.44
C ILE A 46 -4.93 0.17 7.12
N PRO A 47 -5.42 -0.13 8.33
CA PRO A 47 -4.93 -1.29 9.08
C PRO A 47 -5.22 -2.60 8.36
N ARG A 48 -4.17 -3.43 8.20
CA ARG A 48 -4.24 -4.80 7.68
C ARG A 48 -3.46 -5.75 8.55
N ALA A 49 -3.83 -7.01 8.49
CA ALA A 49 -3.09 -8.08 9.13
C ALA A 49 -1.87 -8.48 8.28
N PHE A 50 -0.73 -8.56 8.94
CA PHE A 50 0.52 -9.06 8.38
C PHE A 50 1.02 -10.23 9.21
N THR A 51 1.64 -11.19 8.54
CA THR A 51 2.40 -12.24 9.20
C THR A 51 3.78 -12.27 8.56
N GLU A 52 4.80 -12.05 9.39
CA GLU A 52 6.19 -12.04 8.97
C GLU A 52 6.97 -13.12 9.70
N THR A 53 7.89 -13.73 8.97
CA THR A 53 8.86 -14.66 9.52
C THR A 53 10.22 -13.99 9.50
N LEU A 54 10.84 -13.86 10.67
CA LEU A 54 12.06 -13.08 10.88
C LEU A 54 13.11 -13.94 11.58
N THR A 55 14.35 -13.55 11.42
CA THR A 55 15.46 -14.13 12.19
C THR A 55 15.74 -13.25 13.41
N GLY A 56 15.90 -13.85 14.57
CA GLY A 56 16.24 -13.12 15.78
C GLY A 56 17.60 -12.44 15.65
N THR A 57 17.71 -11.23 16.19
CA THR A 57 18.86 -10.33 15.98
C THR A 57 20.01 -10.51 16.99
N GLY A 58 19.82 -11.30 18.04
CA GLY A 58 20.74 -11.34 19.19
C GLY A 58 20.70 -10.08 20.06
N GLY A 59 19.86 -9.12 19.74
CA GLY A 59 19.66 -7.87 20.48
C GLY A 59 18.34 -7.82 21.22
N CYS A 60 18.08 -6.72 21.93
CA CYS A 60 16.86 -6.51 22.69
C CYS A 60 15.67 -6.05 21.81
N ALA A 61 15.93 -5.63 20.57
CA ALA A 61 14.93 -5.11 19.66
C ALA A 61 14.83 -5.95 18.38
N LEU A 62 13.61 -6.13 17.87
CA LEU A 62 13.33 -6.73 16.58
C LEU A 62 12.53 -5.72 15.74
N VAL A 63 12.93 -5.51 14.50
CA VAL A 63 12.29 -4.56 13.58
C VAL A 63 11.41 -5.34 12.62
N LEU A 64 10.15 -4.93 12.52
CA LEU A 64 9.17 -5.47 11.57
C LEU A 64 9.34 -4.79 10.20
N GLY A 65 8.92 -5.46 9.17
CA GLY A 65 8.93 -4.92 7.80
C GLY A 65 7.93 -3.78 7.60
N GLN A 66 6.82 -3.78 8.37
CA GLN A 66 5.84 -2.71 8.30
C GLN A 66 6.01 -1.71 9.44
N ARG A 67 5.81 -0.43 9.11
CA ARG A 67 5.70 0.67 10.09
C ARG A 67 4.24 0.87 10.49
N HIS A 68 3.99 1.81 11.42
CA HIS A 68 2.66 2.14 11.91
C HIS A 68 1.89 0.90 12.41
N VAL A 69 2.61 0.06 13.17
CA VAL A 69 2.03 -1.12 13.83
C VAL A 69 1.05 -0.68 14.90
N ARG A 70 -0.20 -1.12 14.77
CA ARG A 70 -1.30 -0.75 15.68
C ARG A 70 -1.51 -1.75 16.78
N SER A 71 -1.39 -3.02 16.46
CA SER A 71 -1.57 -4.10 17.44
C SER A 71 -0.77 -5.32 17.06
N LEU A 72 -0.34 -6.06 18.08
CA LEU A 72 0.23 -7.39 17.94
C LEU A 72 -0.86 -8.42 18.20
N THR A 73 -0.96 -9.42 17.34
CA THR A 73 -1.88 -10.55 17.50
C THR A 73 -1.18 -11.72 18.16
N SER A 74 -0.02 -12.11 17.64
CA SER A 74 0.79 -13.20 18.20
C SER A 74 2.25 -13.06 17.83
N VAL A 75 3.11 -13.53 18.72
CA VAL A 75 4.54 -13.67 18.45
C VAL A 75 4.97 -15.04 18.95
N THR A 76 5.67 -15.77 18.09
CA THR A 76 6.27 -17.06 18.46
C THR A 76 7.76 -17.05 18.15
N VAL A 77 8.52 -17.74 18.98
CA VAL A 77 9.96 -17.99 18.80
C VAL A 77 10.18 -19.49 18.84
N ASP A 78 10.78 -20.06 17.82
CA ASP A 78 10.93 -21.50 17.65
C ASP A 78 9.59 -22.27 17.86
N GLY A 79 8.48 -21.67 17.41
CA GLY A 79 7.11 -22.21 17.56
C GLY A 79 6.49 -22.03 18.96
N VAL A 80 7.21 -21.45 19.91
CA VAL A 80 6.71 -21.20 21.28
C VAL A 80 6.21 -19.76 21.38
N ALA A 81 4.98 -19.57 21.88
CA ALA A 81 4.40 -18.24 22.09
C ALA A 81 5.19 -17.45 23.15
N VAL A 82 5.48 -16.20 22.84
CA VAL A 82 6.20 -15.29 23.72
C VAL A 82 5.44 -13.98 23.93
N THR A 83 5.63 -13.39 25.11
CA THR A 83 5.01 -12.11 25.43
C THR A 83 5.98 -10.97 25.17
N VAL A 84 5.57 -10.11 24.24
CA VAL A 84 6.36 -8.97 23.81
C VAL A 84 5.52 -7.70 23.80
N GLY A 85 6.16 -6.55 23.74
CA GLY A 85 5.52 -5.25 23.60
C GLY A 85 6.06 -4.47 22.40
N LEU A 86 5.24 -3.56 21.90
CA LEU A 86 5.67 -2.55 20.94
C LEU A 86 6.52 -1.51 21.67
N LEU A 87 7.81 -1.43 21.33
CA LEU A 87 8.67 -0.35 21.78
C LEU A 87 8.33 0.95 21.02
N SER A 88 8.09 0.82 19.72
CA SER A 88 7.63 1.90 18.85
C SER A 88 6.71 1.34 17.76
N GLY A 89 5.42 1.63 17.87
CA GLY A 89 4.46 1.26 16.81
C GLY A 89 4.75 2.01 15.52
N ALA A 90 5.10 3.29 15.59
CA ALA A 90 5.43 4.10 14.42
C ALA A 90 6.59 3.52 13.61
N SER A 91 7.60 2.97 14.28
CA SER A 91 8.78 2.38 13.62
C SER A 91 8.72 0.85 13.47
N GLY A 92 7.66 0.19 13.96
CA GLY A 92 7.55 -1.27 13.90
C GLY A 92 8.58 -2.01 14.75
N ILE A 93 8.93 -1.48 15.93
CA ILE A 93 9.96 -2.07 16.78
C ILE A 93 9.32 -2.84 17.93
N LEU A 94 9.69 -4.11 18.05
CA LEU A 94 9.28 -5.00 19.14
C LEU A 94 10.38 -5.18 20.18
N ARG A 95 9.99 -5.46 21.41
CA ARG A 95 10.87 -5.84 22.50
C ARG A 95 10.16 -6.77 23.47
N TYR A 96 10.90 -7.67 24.15
CA TYR A 96 10.38 -8.42 25.28
C TYR A 96 9.99 -7.48 26.42
N LEU A 97 8.92 -7.84 27.15
CA LEU A 97 8.42 -7.00 28.25
C LEU A 97 9.40 -6.94 29.44
N ASP A 98 10.17 -7.98 29.66
CA ASP A 98 11.17 -8.05 30.73
C ASP A 98 12.41 -7.20 30.47
N ARG A 99 12.56 -6.68 29.23
CA ARG A 99 13.66 -5.80 28.77
C ARG A 99 15.07 -6.39 28.84
N SER A 100 15.24 -7.58 29.41
CA SER A 100 16.53 -8.26 29.55
C SER A 100 16.70 -9.40 28.53
N THR A 101 15.58 -10.00 28.11
CA THR A 101 15.60 -11.06 27.11
C THR A 101 15.97 -10.53 25.73
N ILE A 102 16.85 -11.24 25.06
CA ILE A 102 17.31 -10.96 23.70
C ILE A 102 16.60 -11.87 22.68
N TRP A 103 16.47 -11.40 21.46
CA TRP A 103 15.93 -12.20 20.35
C TRP A 103 16.96 -13.27 19.96
N PRO A 104 16.61 -14.57 20.08
CA PRO A 104 17.58 -15.64 19.87
C PRO A 104 17.98 -15.73 18.40
N THR A 105 19.27 -16.01 18.17
CA THR A 105 19.86 -16.24 16.84
C THR A 105 20.06 -17.72 16.54
N THR A 106 19.34 -18.59 17.24
CA THR A 106 19.56 -20.05 17.21
C THR A 106 19.25 -20.68 15.87
N ALA A 107 18.31 -20.11 15.12
CA ALA A 107 17.93 -20.57 13.80
C ALA A 107 17.56 -19.40 12.88
N ILE A 108 17.62 -19.63 11.57
CA ILE A 108 17.09 -18.73 10.56
C ILE A 108 15.56 -18.84 10.63
N ASP A 109 14.85 -17.72 10.46
CA ASP A 109 13.38 -17.66 10.39
C ASP A 109 12.69 -18.25 11.64
N ASN A 110 13.29 -18.04 12.80
CA ASN A 110 12.81 -18.59 14.05
C ASN A 110 11.73 -17.77 14.76
N VAL A 111 11.47 -16.54 14.30
CA VAL A 111 10.47 -15.64 14.89
C VAL A 111 9.33 -15.42 13.90
N VAL A 112 8.10 -15.78 14.30
CA VAL A 112 6.90 -15.49 13.52
C VAL A 112 6.06 -14.46 14.26
N VAL A 113 5.75 -13.35 13.59
CA VAL A 113 4.99 -12.23 14.15
C VAL A 113 3.75 -12.00 13.31
N THR A 114 2.58 -12.05 13.96
CA THR A 114 1.29 -11.63 13.37
C THR A 114 0.85 -10.35 14.02
N TYR A 115 0.58 -9.33 13.21
CA TYR A 115 0.26 -8.00 13.69
C TYR A 115 -0.63 -7.24 12.71
N SER A 116 -1.19 -6.11 13.14
CA SER A 116 -1.91 -5.17 12.28
C SER A 116 -1.09 -3.89 12.14
N ALA A 117 -0.92 -3.42 10.89
CA ALA A 117 -0.24 -2.17 10.59
C ALA A 117 -1.04 -1.33 9.60
N GLY A 118 -0.94 0.00 9.72
CA GLY A 118 -1.60 0.97 8.87
C GLY A 118 -1.51 2.37 9.47
N GLU A 119 -1.27 3.37 8.64
CA GLU A 119 -1.01 4.74 9.10
C GLU A 119 -2.27 5.39 9.67
N TYR A 120 -3.40 5.25 8.98
CA TYR A 120 -4.69 5.87 9.34
C TYR A 120 -5.71 4.80 9.76
N ALA A 121 -6.66 5.19 10.60
CA ALA A 121 -7.77 4.30 10.97
C ALA A 121 -8.75 4.09 9.82
N THR A 122 -8.90 5.12 8.98
CA THR A 122 -9.73 5.13 7.76
C THR A 122 -8.92 5.75 6.63
N CYS A 123 -9.24 5.37 5.39
CA CYS A 123 -8.56 5.93 4.22
C CYS A 123 -8.76 7.46 4.18
N PRO A 124 -7.70 8.25 4.03
CA PRO A 124 -7.81 9.69 3.80
C PRO A 124 -8.65 10.00 2.56
N ALA A 125 -9.44 11.07 2.62
CA ALA A 125 -10.40 11.40 1.57
C ALA A 125 -9.75 11.70 0.22
N ASP A 126 -8.59 12.33 0.22
CA ASP A 126 -7.78 12.63 -0.96
C ASP A 126 -7.24 11.35 -1.63
N VAL A 127 -6.71 10.41 -0.84
CA VAL A 127 -6.25 9.09 -1.31
C VAL A 127 -7.43 8.31 -1.90
N LYS A 128 -8.57 8.32 -1.19
CA LYS A 128 -9.79 7.66 -1.64
C LYS A 128 -10.29 8.22 -2.98
N SER A 129 -10.39 9.56 -3.08
CA SER A 129 -10.86 10.24 -4.29
C SER A 129 -9.94 9.97 -5.48
N ALA A 130 -8.64 10.15 -5.32
CA ALA A 130 -7.66 9.88 -6.36
C ALA A 130 -7.67 8.41 -6.80
N GLY A 131 -7.86 7.49 -5.85
CA GLY A 131 -7.99 6.07 -6.13
C GLY A 131 -9.23 5.70 -6.93
N MET A 132 -10.36 6.26 -6.57
CA MET A 132 -11.61 6.05 -7.31
C MET A 132 -11.49 6.57 -8.74
N GLN A 133 -10.90 7.76 -8.95
CA GLN A 133 -10.67 8.33 -10.28
C GLN A 133 -9.71 7.45 -11.12
N ALA A 134 -8.57 7.08 -10.56
CA ALA A 134 -7.60 6.23 -11.26
C ALA A 134 -8.18 4.86 -11.62
N THR A 135 -9.00 4.27 -10.72
CA THR A 135 -9.68 3.01 -10.98
C THR A 135 -10.71 3.16 -12.10
N ARG A 136 -11.52 4.22 -12.07
CA ARG A 136 -12.49 4.55 -13.11
C ARG A 136 -11.81 4.70 -14.48
N ASP A 137 -10.76 5.51 -14.56
CA ASP A 137 -10.06 5.78 -15.81
C ASP A 137 -9.42 4.50 -16.38
N ARG A 138 -8.91 3.62 -15.52
CA ARG A 138 -8.41 2.31 -15.92
C ARG A 138 -9.51 1.42 -16.49
N LEU A 139 -10.66 1.34 -15.84
CA LEU A 139 -11.80 0.53 -16.31
C LEU A 139 -12.32 1.03 -17.65
N ILE A 140 -12.48 2.35 -17.81
CA ILE A 140 -12.91 2.96 -19.07
C ILE A 140 -11.90 2.68 -20.18
N SER A 141 -10.61 2.82 -19.91
CA SER A 141 -9.57 2.54 -20.91
C SER A 141 -9.52 1.06 -21.33
N GLN A 142 -9.82 0.14 -20.42
CA GLN A 142 -9.88 -1.28 -20.72
C GLN A 142 -11.15 -1.68 -21.50
N SER A 143 -12.25 -0.97 -21.29
CA SER A 143 -13.55 -1.24 -21.96
C SER A 143 -13.69 -0.58 -23.34
N SER A 144 -12.92 0.48 -23.60
CA SER A 144 -12.93 1.14 -24.89
C SER A 144 -12.15 0.31 -25.91
N ASP A 145 -12.79 0.00 -27.05
CA ASP A 145 -12.17 -0.70 -28.19
C ASP A 145 -11.02 0.13 -28.85
N HIS A 146 -10.85 1.34 -28.37
CA HIS A 146 -9.71 2.19 -28.67
C HIS A 146 -8.61 1.88 -27.67
N THR A 147 -7.75 0.94 -28.06
CA THR A 147 -6.44 0.72 -27.41
C THR A 147 -5.61 2.01 -27.51
N GLN A 148 -5.88 2.95 -26.60
CA GLN A 148 -4.91 3.99 -26.32
C GLN A 148 -3.70 3.27 -25.71
N ASP A 149 -2.69 3.04 -26.55
CA ASP A 149 -1.44 2.50 -26.04
C ASP A 149 -0.94 3.52 -24.99
N PRO A 150 -0.83 3.14 -23.71
CA PRO A 150 -0.34 4.03 -22.67
C PRO A 150 1.11 4.50 -22.92
N ARG A 151 1.73 3.96 -23.97
CA ARG A 151 3.06 4.37 -24.45
C ARG A 151 3.02 5.44 -25.53
N GLN A 152 1.84 5.80 -26.06
CA GLN A 152 1.74 6.90 -27.02
C GLN A 152 1.86 8.25 -26.29
N SER A 153 2.85 9.02 -26.64
CA SER A 153 3.07 10.36 -26.08
C SER A 153 2.13 11.42 -26.67
N SER A 154 1.56 11.18 -27.84
CA SER A 154 0.61 12.10 -28.48
C SER A 154 -0.28 11.36 -29.49
N MET A 155 -1.50 11.85 -29.68
CA MET A 155 -2.43 11.39 -30.68
C MET A 155 -3.02 12.61 -31.39
N THR A 156 -2.98 12.61 -32.73
CA THR A 156 -3.59 13.67 -33.53
C THR A 156 -4.92 13.14 -34.09
N ASN A 157 -6.01 13.85 -33.85
CA ASN A 157 -7.29 13.51 -34.42
C ASN A 157 -7.44 14.06 -35.85
N ASP A 158 -8.45 13.56 -36.59
CA ASP A 158 -8.73 13.95 -37.98
C ASP A 158 -9.06 15.46 -38.16
N LEU A 159 -9.33 16.15 -37.06
CA LEU A 159 -9.58 17.59 -37.01
C LEU A 159 -8.33 18.42 -36.71
N GLY A 160 -7.15 17.79 -36.68
CA GLY A 160 -5.87 18.45 -36.42
C GLY A 160 -5.59 18.80 -34.94
N GLY A 161 -6.43 18.33 -34.03
CA GLY A 161 -6.19 18.46 -32.59
C GLY A 161 -5.17 17.42 -32.11
N THR A 162 -4.13 17.86 -31.39
CA THR A 162 -3.14 16.97 -30.78
C THR A 162 -3.44 16.82 -29.30
N VAL A 163 -3.67 15.59 -28.85
CA VAL A 163 -3.76 15.25 -27.43
C VAL A 163 -2.42 14.68 -27.00
N THR A 164 -1.79 15.32 -26.03
CA THR A 164 -0.53 14.84 -25.46
C THR A 164 -0.81 14.05 -24.20
N PHE A 165 -0.37 12.80 -24.17
CA PHE A 165 -0.45 11.96 -22.98
C PHE A 165 0.81 12.11 -22.15
N VAL A 166 0.63 12.11 -20.84
CA VAL A 166 1.76 12.10 -19.91
C VAL A 166 2.12 10.66 -19.61
N LEU A 167 3.29 10.24 -20.06
CA LEU A 167 3.80 8.90 -19.79
C LEU A 167 4.25 8.76 -18.33
N PRO A 168 4.05 7.59 -17.71
CA PRO A 168 4.66 7.26 -16.43
C PRO A 168 6.17 7.42 -16.50
N GLY A 169 6.77 7.96 -15.44
CA GLY A 169 8.21 8.17 -15.34
C GLY A 169 8.63 8.44 -13.91
N GLU A 170 9.90 8.76 -13.70
CA GLU A 170 10.50 8.94 -12.38
C GLU A 170 9.75 9.93 -11.46
N LYS A 171 9.11 10.96 -12.05
CA LYS A 171 8.31 11.95 -11.32
C LYS A 171 6.80 11.68 -11.35
N ARG A 172 6.37 10.67 -12.11
CA ARG A 172 4.96 10.30 -12.29
C ARG A 172 4.84 8.77 -12.41
N PRO A 173 4.99 8.07 -11.30
CA PRO A 173 5.10 6.61 -11.29
C PRO A 173 3.84 5.90 -11.79
N THR A 174 2.67 6.52 -11.66
CA THR A 174 1.39 5.89 -12.04
C THR A 174 0.87 6.36 -13.40
N GLY A 175 1.23 7.57 -13.82
CA GLY A 175 0.67 8.23 -14.99
C GLY A 175 -0.68 8.92 -14.76
N TYR A 176 -1.24 8.82 -13.56
CA TYR A 176 -2.45 9.53 -13.13
C TYR A 176 -2.06 10.75 -12.30
N PRO A 177 -2.21 11.99 -12.81
CA PRO A 177 -1.67 13.21 -12.17
C PRO A 177 -2.15 13.44 -10.74
N GLU A 178 -3.43 13.18 -10.47
CA GLU A 178 -4.02 13.35 -9.14
C GLU A 178 -3.44 12.33 -8.16
N LEU A 179 -3.30 11.09 -8.61
CA LEU A 179 -2.72 10.03 -7.82
C LEU A 179 -1.23 10.28 -7.54
N ASP A 180 -0.49 10.72 -8.54
CA ASP A 180 0.92 11.06 -8.41
C ASP A 180 1.13 12.24 -7.43
N ALA A 181 0.22 13.22 -7.43
CA ALA A 181 0.24 14.32 -6.47
C ALA A 181 0.00 13.84 -5.02
N VAL A 182 -0.95 12.93 -4.84
CA VAL A 182 -1.22 12.29 -3.54
C VAL A 182 -0.01 11.49 -3.07
N ILE A 183 0.51 10.59 -3.90
CA ILE A 183 1.71 9.81 -3.58
C ILE A 183 2.87 10.73 -3.18
N ALA A 184 3.12 11.80 -3.95
CA ALA A 184 4.18 12.74 -3.65
C ALA A 184 3.99 13.48 -2.32
N SER A 185 2.75 13.75 -1.90
CA SER A 185 2.46 14.42 -0.63
C SER A 185 2.74 13.50 0.56
N TYR A 186 2.37 12.23 0.47
CA TYR A 186 2.58 11.25 1.53
C TYR A 186 4.03 10.71 1.56
N SER A 187 4.67 10.53 0.42
CA SER A 187 6.09 10.10 0.36
C SER A 187 7.04 11.12 0.99
N ARG A 188 6.75 12.42 0.91
CA ARG A 188 7.57 13.48 1.53
C ARG A 188 7.51 13.45 3.06
N ASN A 189 6.41 12.96 3.61
CA ASN A 189 6.21 12.86 5.06
C ASN A 189 6.78 11.57 5.65
N THR A 190 7.28 10.66 4.84
CA THR A 190 7.94 9.45 5.33
C THR A 190 9.35 9.83 5.79
N PRO A 191 9.65 9.79 7.11
CA PRO A 191 10.98 10.14 7.58
C PRO A 191 11.99 9.15 6.98
N SER A 192 12.92 9.67 6.18
CA SER A 192 14.07 8.89 5.75
C SER A 192 14.83 8.45 7.00
N LEU A 193 14.92 7.15 7.24
CA LEU A 193 15.85 6.62 8.23
C LEU A 193 17.24 6.88 7.68
N GLY A 194 17.81 8.02 8.02
CA GLY A 194 19.21 8.29 7.81
C GLY A 194 20.00 7.32 8.69
N PHE A 195 20.54 6.28 8.09
CA PHE A 195 21.62 5.54 8.70
C PHE A 195 22.85 6.45 8.63
N ALA A 196 23.22 7.02 9.79
CA ALA A 196 24.51 7.65 9.99
C ALA A 196 25.49 6.61 10.54
#